data_3dd7bcf07e030372af33593516c5841c
#
_entry.id   3dd7bcf07e030372af33593516c5841c
#
_cell.length_a   1.000
_cell.length_b   1.000
_cell.length_c   1.000
_cell.angle_alpha   90.00
_cell.angle_beta   90.00
_cell.angle_gamma   90.00
#
_symmetry.space_group_name_H-M   'P 1'
#
loop_
_entity.id
_entity.type
_entity.pdbx_description
1 polymer ?
#
loop_
_entity_poly.entity_id
_entity_poly.type
_entity_poly.pdbx_seq_one_letter_code
_entity_poly.pdbx_strand_id
1 'polypeptide(L)'
;MAEKAAWKFLDTLDSDNKFDFTVINPVGVFGPMLTSDIGTSNSLVLKLIKGEMPACPATHMGYVDVRDVAKAHIFSMLNESTNNKRIIVSESEMFFVDVGRILNTAGFKKSPTKQMPNWLVKIFAIFIKELSGVTKSLGKRVDTDKSL
;
A
#
# COMPACT_ATOMS: atom_id res chain seq x y z
N MET A 1 8.47 2.37 13.54
CA MET A 1 9.28 2.03 14.72
C MET A 1 10.32 0.96 14.38
N ALA A 2 9.97 -0.17 13.75
CA ALA A 2 10.91 -1.25 13.41
C ALA A 2 12.06 -0.79 12.49
N GLU A 3 11.78 -0.08 11.41
CA GLU A 3 12.82 0.44 10.50
C GLU A 3 13.86 1.30 11.22
N LYS A 4 13.42 2.24 12.09
CA LYS A 4 14.34 3.08 12.87
C LYS A 4 15.19 2.27 13.85
N ALA A 5 14.69 1.16 14.35
CA ALA A 5 15.46 0.27 15.22
C ALA A 5 16.55 -0.48 14.42
N ALA A 6 16.24 -0.90 13.19
CA ALA A 6 17.20 -1.53 12.31
C ALA A 6 18.35 -0.58 11.95
N TRP A 7 18.06 0.66 11.58
CA TRP A 7 19.09 1.68 11.33
C TRP A 7 19.96 1.95 12.57
N LYS A 8 19.34 2.10 13.75
CA LYS A 8 20.10 2.26 15.00
C LYS A 8 20.99 1.06 15.32
N PHE A 9 20.50 -0.16 15.08
CA PHE A 9 21.30 -1.35 15.26
C PHE A 9 22.54 -1.33 14.37
N LEU A 10 22.41 -0.98 13.11
CA LEU A 10 23.51 -0.86 12.16
C LEU A 10 24.56 0.15 12.64
N ASP A 11 24.12 1.26 13.27
CA ASP A 11 25.03 2.27 13.84
C ASP A 11 25.83 1.75 15.04
N THR A 12 25.36 0.70 15.72
CA THR A 12 26.07 0.09 16.86
C THR A 12 27.12 -0.93 16.47
N LEU A 13 27.18 -1.33 15.20
CA LEU A 13 28.12 -2.34 14.72
C LEU A 13 29.51 -1.71 14.50
N ASP A 14 30.54 -2.48 14.88
CA ASP A 14 31.93 -2.13 14.57
C ASP A 14 32.16 -2.16 13.06
N SER A 15 33.21 -1.45 12.59
CA SER A 15 33.56 -1.35 11.15
C SER A 15 33.62 -2.71 10.46
N ASP A 16 34.16 -3.70 11.13
CA ASP A 16 34.38 -5.05 10.59
C ASP A 16 33.09 -5.89 10.47
N ASN A 17 32.05 -5.47 11.18
CA ASN A 17 30.73 -6.12 11.21
C ASN A 17 29.65 -5.33 10.48
N LYS A 18 29.98 -4.13 9.95
CA LYS A 18 29.02 -3.34 9.16
C LYS A 18 28.76 -4.00 7.82
N PHE A 19 27.49 -3.94 7.41
CA PHE A 19 27.02 -4.39 6.11
C PHE A 19 26.14 -3.32 5.48
N ASP A 20 26.01 -3.38 4.18
CA ASP A 20 25.09 -2.51 3.45
C ASP A 20 23.65 -2.88 3.74
N PHE A 21 22.85 -1.87 4.07
CA PHE A 21 21.46 -2.06 4.44
C PHE A 21 20.54 -1.15 3.63
N THR A 22 19.67 -1.76 2.84
CA THR A 22 18.68 -1.05 2.01
C THR A 22 17.28 -1.43 2.46
N VAL A 23 16.41 -0.43 2.63
CA VAL A 23 15.03 -0.64 3.03
C VAL A 23 14.11 -0.38 1.85
N ILE A 24 13.37 -1.41 1.43
CA ILE A 24 12.34 -1.32 0.40
C ILE A 24 10.98 -1.14 1.08
N ASN A 25 10.35 -0.01 0.83
CA ASN A 25 9.04 0.36 1.38
C ASN A 25 8.00 0.44 0.25
N PRO A 26 7.37 -0.68 -0.12
CA PRO A 26 6.30 -0.64 -1.10
C PRO A 26 5.04 0.00 -0.51
N VAL A 27 4.27 0.65 -1.35
CA VAL A 27 2.90 1.10 -1.06
C VAL A 27 1.94 -0.10 -1.04
N GLY A 28 0.66 0.07 -1.30
CA GLY A 28 -0.27 -1.06 -1.41
C GLY A 28 0.16 -2.03 -2.52
N VAL A 29 0.58 -3.25 -2.12
CA VAL A 29 1.07 -4.27 -3.07
C VAL A 29 -0.09 -5.11 -3.56
N PHE A 30 -0.24 -5.20 -4.87
CA PHE A 30 -1.29 -5.97 -5.55
C PHE A 30 -0.65 -6.89 -6.61
N GLY A 31 -1.38 -7.92 -7.03
CA GLY A 31 -0.95 -8.77 -8.13
C GLY A 31 -1.21 -10.26 -7.89
N PRO A 32 -0.67 -11.13 -8.77
CA PRO A 32 -0.90 -12.56 -8.71
C PRO A 32 -0.32 -13.16 -7.42
N MET A 33 -1.10 -14.06 -6.82
CA MET A 33 -0.72 -14.75 -5.59
C MET A 33 -0.01 -16.06 -5.93
N LEU A 34 1.05 -16.38 -5.18
CA LEU A 34 1.78 -17.63 -5.30
C LEU A 34 1.27 -18.70 -4.32
N THR A 35 0.43 -18.32 -3.37
CA THR A 35 -0.14 -19.20 -2.34
C THR A 35 -1.64 -18.97 -2.22
N SER A 36 -2.32 -19.78 -1.42
CA SER A 36 -3.74 -19.61 -1.09
C SER A 36 -4.00 -18.43 -0.13
N ASP A 37 -2.97 -17.85 0.46
CA ASP A 37 -3.10 -16.65 1.30
C ASP A 37 -3.28 -15.42 0.41
N ILE A 38 -4.48 -14.85 0.49
CA ILE A 38 -4.89 -13.72 -0.35
C ILE A 38 -4.17 -12.41 0.05
N GLY A 39 -3.73 -12.30 1.30
CA GLY A 39 -3.19 -11.06 1.84
C GLY A 39 -4.22 -9.91 1.91
N THR A 40 -3.88 -8.86 2.65
CA THR A 40 -4.82 -7.75 2.94
C THR A 40 -5.19 -6.95 1.68
N SER A 41 -4.21 -6.61 0.84
CA SER A 41 -4.44 -5.77 -0.35
C SER A 41 -5.35 -6.45 -1.37
N ASN A 42 -5.05 -7.70 -1.73
CA ASN A 42 -5.87 -8.47 -2.68
C ASN A 42 -7.27 -8.75 -2.13
N SER A 43 -7.42 -8.95 -0.80
CA SER A 43 -8.74 -9.14 -0.18
C SER A 43 -9.64 -7.92 -0.33
N LEU A 44 -9.08 -6.69 -0.31
CA LEU A 44 -9.83 -5.47 -0.58
C LEU A 44 -10.39 -5.45 -2.01
N VAL A 45 -9.57 -5.83 -3.00
CA VAL A 45 -10.01 -5.94 -4.41
C VAL A 45 -11.11 -6.99 -4.56
N LEU A 46 -10.97 -8.14 -3.91
CA LEU A 46 -12.01 -9.18 -3.93
C LEU A 46 -13.34 -8.69 -3.34
N LYS A 47 -13.31 -7.92 -2.25
CA LYS A 47 -14.52 -7.30 -1.67
C LYS A 47 -15.22 -6.38 -2.67
N LEU A 48 -14.44 -5.58 -3.44
CA LEU A 48 -15.00 -4.74 -4.51
C LEU A 48 -15.66 -5.59 -5.60
N ILE A 49 -14.97 -6.61 -6.11
CA ILE A 49 -15.46 -7.51 -7.17
C ILE A 49 -16.74 -8.24 -6.75
N LYS A 50 -16.78 -8.71 -5.51
CA LYS A 50 -17.97 -9.41 -4.96
C LYS A 50 -19.13 -8.46 -4.65
N GLY A 51 -18.91 -7.15 -4.61
CA GLY A 51 -19.93 -6.16 -4.25
C GLY A 51 -20.23 -6.13 -2.74
N GLU A 52 -19.29 -6.56 -1.92
CA GLU A 52 -19.42 -6.54 -0.46
C GLU A 52 -19.31 -5.11 0.10
N MET A 53 -18.87 -4.15 -0.73
CA MET A 53 -18.78 -2.72 -0.39
C MET A 53 -19.72 -1.93 -1.29
N PRO A 54 -20.78 -1.30 -0.76
CA PRO A 54 -21.74 -0.54 -1.57
C PRO A 54 -21.18 0.79 -2.09
N ALA A 55 -20.13 1.32 -1.42
CA ALA A 55 -19.41 2.53 -1.79
C ALA A 55 -18.00 2.49 -1.17
N CYS A 56 -17.06 3.23 -1.76
CA CYS A 56 -15.68 3.30 -1.29
C CYS A 56 -15.44 4.52 -0.40
N PRO A 57 -14.66 4.41 0.69
CA PRO A 57 -14.21 5.58 1.43
C PRO A 57 -13.32 6.48 0.54
N ALA A 58 -13.25 7.77 0.87
CA ALA A 58 -12.40 8.74 0.18
C ALA A 58 -10.93 8.58 0.58
N THR A 59 -10.37 7.40 0.36
CA THR A 59 -8.98 7.06 0.68
C THR A 59 -8.14 7.14 -0.58
N HIS A 60 -7.12 7.98 -0.56
CA HIS A 60 -6.09 8.04 -1.59
C HIS A 60 -4.90 7.20 -1.14
N MET A 61 -4.39 6.33 -1.98
CA MET A 61 -3.27 5.44 -1.65
C MET A 61 -2.43 5.13 -2.88
N GLY A 62 -1.20 4.73 -2.64
CA GLY A 62 -0.30 4.25 -3.69
C GLY A 62 -0.57 2.77 -3.99
N TYR A 63 -0.26 2.38 -5.21
CA TYR A 63 -0.41 1.02 -5.75
C TYR A 63 0.87 0.61 -6.45
N VAL A 64 1.23 -0.65 -6.29
CA VAL A 64 2.38 -1.25 -6.99
C VAL A 64 2.12 -2.74 -7.25
N ASP A 65 2.59 -3.22 -8.40
CA ASP A 65 2.54 -4.65 -8.72
C ASP A 65 3.58 -5.42 -7.91
N VAL A 66 3.19 -6.58 -7.36
CA VAL A 66 4.09 -7.46 -6.58
C VAL A 66 5.35 -7.85 -7.35
N ARG A 67 5.25 -7.98 -8.68
CA ARG A 67 6.38 -8.32 -9.56
C ARG A 67 7.40 -7.18 -9.63
N ASP A 68 6.95 -5.93 -9.57
CA ASP A 68 7.84 -4.76 -9.57
C ASP A 68 8.47 -4.57 -8.20
N VAL A 69 7.76 -4.90 -7.12
CA VAL A 69 8.37 -4.99 -5.78
C VAL A 69 9.48 -6.04 -5.76
N ALA A 70 9.25 -7.22 -6.35
CA ALA A 70 10.27 -8.26 -6.45
C ALA A 70 11.50 -7.79 -7.26
N LYS A 71 11.28 -7.12 -8.40
CA LYS A 71 12.37 -6.52 -9.20
C LYS A 71 13.14 -5.47 -8.42
N ALA A 72 12.43 -4.62 -7.64
CA ALA A 72 13.08 -3.60 -6.80
C ALA A 72 14.03 -4.23 -5.77
N HIS A 73 13.66 -5.36 -5.16
CA HIS A 73 14.54 -6.09 -4.26
C HIS A 73 15.79 -6.61 -4.99
N ILE A 74 15.60 -7.29 -6.13
CA ILE A 74 16.72 -7.82 -6.92
C ILE A 74 17.63 -6.68 -7.39
N PHE A 75 17.08 -5.59 -7.91
CA PHE A 75 17.83 -4.42 -8.34
C PHE A 75 18.65 -3.81 -7.20
N SER A 76 18.07 -3.70 -6.02
CA SER A 76 18.75 -3.15 -4.85
C SER A 76 19.87 -4.06 -4.35
N MET A 77 19.76 -5.37 -4.51
CA MET A 77 20.85 -6.31 -4.17
C MET A 77 22.04 -6.24 -5.14
N LEU A 78 21.79 -5.87 -6.38
CA LEU A 78 22.80 -5.86 -7.45
C LEU A 78 23.40 -4.47 -7.72
N ASN A 79 22.88 -3.42 -7.08
CA ASN A 79 23.28 -2.05 -7.38
C ASN A 79 23.75 -1.30 -6.13
N GLU A 80 25.06 -1.10 -6.03
CA GLU A 80 25.70 -0.40 -4.93
C GLU A 80 25.16 1.02 -4.72
N SER A 81 24.60 1.66 -5.76
CA SER A 81 24.00 2.99 -5.62
C SER A 81 22.80 3.02 -4.70
N THR A 82 22.24 1.86 -4.35
CA THR A 82 21.11 1.73 -3.43
C THR A 82 21.52 1.45 -1.99
N ASN A 83 22.80 1.20 -1.75
CA ASN A 83 23.33 0.88 -0.44
C ASN A 83 23.03 2.00 0.58
N ASN A 84 22.62 1.59 1.77
CA ASN A 84 22.30 2.47 2.87
C ASN A 84 21.19 3.49 2.54
N LYS A 85 20.24 3.10 1.69
CA LYS A 85 19.11 3.95 1.29
C LYS A 85 17.77 3.37 1.72
N ARG A 86 16.82 4.29 1.86
CA ARG A 86 15.41 4.00 2.01
C ARG A 86 14.71 4.29 0.69
N ILE A 87 14.05 3.29 0.11
CA ILE A 87 13.43 3.37 -1.21
C ILE A 87 11.93 3.11 -1.07
N ILE A 88 11.12 4.05 -1.55
CA ILE A 88 9.68 3.86 -1.69
C ILE A 88 9.43 3.29 -3.09
N VAL A 89 8.60 2.24 -3.16
CA VAL A 89 8.22 1.63 -4.44
C VAL A 89 6.74 1.84 -4.66
N SER A 90 6.41 2.71 -5.62
CA SER A 90 5.06 3.06 -6.03
C SER A 90 5.01 3.18 -7.55
N GLU A 91 3.97 2.65 -8.17
CA GLU A 91 3.73 2.79 -9.62
C GLU A 91 2.70 3.88 -9.90
N SER A 92 1.66 3.94 -9.10
CA SER A 92 0.56 4.89 -9.28
C SER A 92 -0.09 5.26 -7.95
N GLU A 93 -0.82 6.36 -7.97
CA GLU A 93 -1.60 6.83 -6.83
C GLU A 93 -3.02 7.21 -7.29
N MET A 94 -4.02 6.71 -6.58
CA MET A 94 -5.41 7.03 -6.91
C MET A 94 -6.34 6.88 -5.69
N PHE A 95 -7.54 7.41 -5.79
CA PHE A 95 -8.57 7.14 -4.80
C PHE A 95 -9.07 5.70 -4.93
N PHE A 96 -9.40 5.08 -3.80
CA PHE A 96 -9.88 3.71 -3.78
C PHE A 96 -11.19 3.51 -4.58
N VAL A 97 -12.01 4.55 -4.71
CA VAL A 97 -13.19 4.53 -5.58
C VAL A 97 -12.82 4.41 -7.06
N ASP A 98 -11.66 4.91 -7.47
CA ASP A 98 -11.24 4.81 -8.88
C ASP A 98 -10.87 3.37 -9.23
N VAL A 99 -10.32 2.60 -8.29
CA VAL A 99 -10.15 1.15 -8.45
C VAL A 99 -11.50 0.46 -8.68
N GLY A 100 -12.52 0.82 -7.89
CA GLY A 100 -13.88 0.32 -8.09
C GLY A 100 -14.44 0.65 -9.47
N ARG A 101 -14.21 1.87 -9.96
CA ARG A 101 -14.62 2.30 -11.31
C ARG A 101 -13.91 1.52 -12.42
N ILE A 102 -12.60 1.34 -12.29
CA ILE A 102 -11.78 0.54 -13.23
C ILE A 102 -12.32 -0.88 -13.29
N LEU A 103 -12.53 -1.53 -12.15
CA LEU A 103 -13.08 -2.88 -12.08
C LEU A 103 -14.49 -2.96 -12.71
N ASN A 104 -15.35 -1.99 -12.43
CA ASN A 104 -16.69 -1.93 -13.01
C ASN A 104 -16.65 -1.80 -14.53
N THR A 105 -15.74 -0.97 -15.08
CA THR A 105 -15.52 -0.82 -16.52
C THR A 105 -14.97 -2.12 -17.13
N ALA A 106 -14.10 -2.83 -16.41
CA ALA A 106 -13.54 -4.12 -16.80
C ALA A 106 -14.56 -5.29 -16.75
N GLY A 107 -15.81 -5.04 -16.38
CA GLY A 107 -16.89 -6.05 -16.41
C GLY A 107 -17.33 -6.55 -15.03
N PHE A 108 -16.65 -6.19 -13.95
CA PHE A 108 -17.05 -6.54 -12.58
C PHE A 108 -18.16 -5.60 -12.09
N LYS A 109 -19.37 -5.76 -12.60
CA LYS A 109 -20.51 -4.85 -12.45
C LYS A 109 -20.98 -4.62 -11.00
N LYS A 110 -20.59 -5.50 -10.08
CA LYS A 110 -20.86 -5.36 -8.64
C LYS A 110 -19.91 -4.38 -7.96
N SER A 111 -18.78 -4.01 -8.61
CA SER A 111 -17.81 -3.09 -8.04
C SER A 111 -18.39 -1.69 -7.91
N PRO A 112 -18.20 -1.03 -6.74
CA PRO A 112 -18.78 0.28 -6.47
C PRO A 112 -18.11 1.37 -7.30
N THR A 113 -18.94 2.29 -7.82
CA THR A 113 -18.48 3.47 -8.57
C THR A 113 -18.66 4.78 -7.80
N LYS A 114 -19.29 4.69 -6.62
CA LYS A 114 -19.63 5.85 -5.78
C LYS A 114 -18.70 5.94 -4.58
N GLN A 115 -18.34 7.18 -4.25
CA GLN A 115 -17.59 7.48 -3.03
C GLN A 115 -18.56 7.63 -1.86
N MET A 116 -18.20 7.03 -0.73
CA MET A 116 -18.95 7.17 0.51
C MET A 116 -18.70 8.55 1.11
N PRO A 117 -19.73 9.29 1.55
CA PRO A 117 -19.55 10.55 2.26
C PRO A 117 -18.72 10.37 3.53
N ASN A 118 -17.80 11.30 3.80
CA ASN A 118 -16.86 11.18 4.92
C ASN A 118 -17.55 11.07 6.29
N TRP A 119 -18.70 11.71 6.47
CA TRP A 119 -19.46 11.62 7.71
C TRP A 119 -19.98 10.20 7.97
N LEU A 120 -20.39 9.51 6.91
CA LEU A 120 -20.87 8.14 6.98
C LEU A 120 -19.73 7.16 7.30
N VAL A 121 -18.55 7.37 6.68
CA VAL A 121 -17.34 6.59 7.00
C VAL A 121 -16.98 6.72 8.48
N LYS A 122 -17.09 7.92 9.05
CA LYS A 122 -16.82 8.17 10.48
C LYS A 122 -17.80 7.41 11.41
N ILE A 123 -19.07 7.33 11.02
CA ILE A 123 -20.07 6.56 11.78
C ILE A 123 -19.72 5.06 11.73
N PHE A 124 -19.44 4.51 10.54
CA PHE A 124 -19.07 3.11 10.40
C PHE A 124 -17.75 2.77 11.11
N ALA A 125 -16.81 3.71 11.18
CA ALA A 125 -15.54 3.52 11.88
C ALA A 125 -15.68 3.31 13.40
N ILE A 126 -16.82 3.66 13.99
CA ILE A 126 -17.12 3.36 15.39
C ILE A 126 -17.37 1.86 15.57
N PHE A 127 -17.98 1.22 14.58
CA PHE A 127 -18.37 -0.20 14.63
C PHE A 127 -17.35 -1.11 13.92
N ILE A 128 -16.60 -0.59 12.95
CA ILE A 128 -15.66 -1.34 12.12
C ILE A 128 -14.25 -0.83 12.38
N LYS A 129 -13.49 -1.58 13.16
CA LYS A 129 -12.14 -1.19 13.62
C LYS A 129 -11.18 -0.90 12.46
N GLU A 130 -11.30 -1.63 11.34
CA GLU A 130 -10.48 -1.44 10.14
C GLU A 130 -10.67 -0.03 9.53
N LEU A 131 -11.85 0.55 9.64
CA LEU A 131 -12.13 1.89 9.14
C LEU A 131 -11.59 2.99 10.06
N SER A 132 -11.33 2.70 11.32
CA SER A 132 -10.84 3.70 12.28
C SER A 132 -9.46 4.27 11.87
N GLY A 133 -8.59 3.44 11.30
CA GLY A 133 -7.28 3.86 10.77
C GLY A 133 -7.38 4.80 9.57
N VAL A 134 -8.44 4.68 8.79
CA VAL A 134 -8.66 5.42 7.54
C VAL A 134 -9.24 6.83 7.80
N THR A 135 -9.93 7.03 8.92
CA THR A 135 -10.65 8.29 9.20
C THR A 135 -9.76 9.53 9.22
N LYS A 136 -8.49 9.39 9.59
CA LYS A 136 -7.52 10.50 9.66
C LYS A 136 -7.01 10.96 8.28
N SER A 137 -7.09 10.09 7.28
CA SER A 137 -6.60 10.32 5.92
C SER A 137 -7.71 10.57 4.89
N LEU A 138 -8.99 10.56 5.30
CA LEU A 138 -10.12 10.77 4.41
C LEU A 138 -10.01 12.08 3.64
N GLY A 139 -10.09 12.00 2.30
CA GLY A 139 -10.03 13.13 1.39
C GLY A 139 -8.65 13.76 1.21
N LYS A 140 -7.63 13.29 1.92
CA LYS A 140 -6.25 13.75 1.73
C LYS A 140 -5.59 12.92 0.62
N ARG A 141 -4.81 13.59 -0.23
CA ARG A 141 -3.94 12.92 -1.19
C ARG A 141 -2.65 12.48 -0.49
N VAL A 142 -2.21 11.28 -0.79
CA VAL A 142 -0.86 10.83 -0.50
C VAL A 142 0.01 11.32 -1.65
N ASP A 143 1.21 11.75 -1.34
CA ASP A 143 2.22 12.13 -2.31
C ASP A 143 3.48 11.35 -1.93
N THR A 144 3.77 10.30 -2.68
CA THR A 144 4.91 9.41 -2.39
C THR A 144 6.23 10.07 -2.70
N ASP A 145 6.27 11.09 -3.56
CA ASP A 145 7.50 11.83 -3.88
C ASP A 145 7.96 12.73 -2.73
N LYS A 146 7.04 13.15 -1.84
CA LYS A 146 7.33 14.01 -0.68
C LYS A 146 7.56 13.28 0.62
N SER A 147 7.51 11.96 0.62
CA SER A 147 7.66 11.14 1.83
C SER A 147 9.10 10.67 2.08
N LEU A 148 10.07 11.23 1.36
CA LEU A 148 11.51 11.02 1.53
C LEU A 148 12.09 11.90 2.63
#